data_8066887c0675104610bfd26db5e94722
#
_entry.id   8066887c0675104610bfd26db5e94722
#
_cell.length_a   1.000
_cell.length_b   1.000
_cell.length_c   1.000
_cell.angle_alpha   90.00
_cell.angle_beta   90.00
_cell.angle_gamma   90.00
#
_symmetry.space_group_name_H-M   'P 1'
#
loop_
_entity.id
_entity.type
_entity.pdbx_description
1 polymer ?
#
loop_
_entity_poly.entity_id
_entity_poly.type
_entity_poly.pdbx_seq_one_letter_code
_entity_poly.pdbx_strand_id
1 'polypeptide(L)'
;MYPSSSSSAAKDIPPTYPTLPRIQKASSSQDGPLPDIQVDHLVVGGGVVGLAITHALAKRFPEKSTFMVERHKRSGEETSSRNSEVIHAGLYYPPASLKTNLCLRGRELMYDFCKEHGIPHKQTGKFVVGNKESHDHLQGIVNHVKSLDENVENNIGALVAGRRQGPPLRIISGDEARQHEKDIGPEIAWVLDSSRTGIVDSHELMATLERLALDSESAEIVYDTSVVGIKPLQPTGTSGKRGSGDESMLGWIVETQTEGGEVDQLKARHVINASGLNGPAMLNALARDGYFGEGEGGMIGMWYSKGNYATYSRAKGGVDSVQRLIYPLPDMGGSKDKHGHQGLGTHLTVDLNGNIRFGPDTDWLRPSAHQTQADWWNQHMVALQPSSATINQAGEEERLDAMYESVTSYLPNIKRHGLSADYAGVRPKLVGPAGGFSDFTILHHTATQLQDQKVKQLAFNHDDAVQSKDARDALYVGSWQDSPQPSLITLCGIESPGLTSSLALAEVVSNLIGRRGWGTRLDAKSSVKGAQNEHAGMVDQWA
;
A
#
# COMPACT_ATOMS: atom_id res chain seq x y z
N MET A 1 -17.08 5.25 27.38
CA MET A 1 -17.26 6.39 26.45
C MET A 1 -15.86 6.90 26.17
N TYR A 2 -15.34 6.65 24.97
CA TYR A 2 -14.18 7.40 24.55
C TYR A 2 -14.51 8.88 24.67
N PRO A 3 -13.68 9.71 25.29
CA PRO A 3 -13.79 11.11 25.01
C PRO A 3 -13.57 11.21 23.50
N SER A 4 -14.59 11.63 22.78
CA SER A 4 -14.53 12.00 21.37
C SER A 4 -13.63 13.24 21.25
N SER A 5 -12.35 13.04 21.50
CA SER A 5 -11.32 14.01 21.20
C SER A 5 -10.91 13.91 19.72
N SER A 6 -11.88 13.76 18.82
CA SER A 6 -11.75 14.40 17.53
C SER A 6 -11.90 15.89 17.81
N SER A 7 -10.82 16.51 18.34
CA SER A 7 -10.78 17.95 18.47
C SER A 7 -11.16 18.51 17.10
N SER A 8 -11.98 19.55 17.05
CA SER A 8 -12.32 20.26 15.80
C SER A 8 -11.06 20.57 14.97
N ALA A 9 -9.92 20.72 15.60
CA ALA A 9 -8.59 20.89 15.00
C ALA A 9 -8.11 19.72 14.12
N ALA A 10 -8.58 18.47 14.35
CA ALA A 10 -8.17 17.34 13.51
C ALA A 10 -8.93 17.30 12.18
N LYS A 11 -10.12 17.89 12.09
CA LYS A 11 -10.95 17.87 10.87
C LYS A 11 -10.39 18.77 9.76
N ASP A 12 -9.62 19.79 10.10
CA ASP A 12 -9.14 20.83 9.18
C ASP A 12 -7.64 20.72 8.87
N ILE A 13 -7.08 19.51 8.84
CA ILE A 13 -5.68 19.32 8.46
C ILE A 13 -5.56 19.48 6.95
N PRO A 14 -4.81 20.48 6.44
CA PRO A 14 -4.57 20.60 5.02
C PRO A 14 -3.68 19.45 4.53
N PRO A 15 -3.79 19.08 3.24
CA PRO A 15 -2.85 18.14 2.64
C PRO A 15 -1.44 18.70 2.57
N THR A 16 -0.48 17.82 2.59
CA THR A 16 0.90 18.10 2.18
C THR A 16 1.03 17.76 0.70
N TYR A 17 1.77 18.55 -0.04
CA TYR A 17 2.03 18.35 -1.47
C TYR A 17 3.49 17.94 -1.67
N PRO A 18 3.86 16.64 -1.53
CA PRO A 18 5.22 16.20 -1.75
C PRO A 18 5.65 16.55 -3.18
N THR A 19 6.88 17.06 -3.32
CA THR A 19 7.46 17.35 -4.62
C THR A 19 8.97 17.11 -4.57
N LEU A 20 9.57 16.86 -5.74
CA LEU A 20 11.02 16.80 -5.86
C LEU A 20 11.64 18.19 -5.65
N PRO A 21 12.90 18.29 -5.17
CA PRO A 21 13.59 19.57 -5.04
C PRO A 21 13.66 20.29 -6.38
N ARG A 22 13.71 21.63 -6.34
CA ARG A 22 14.07 22.40 -7.53
C ARG A 22 15.58 22.35 -7.68
N ILE A 23 16.05 21.61 -8.64
CA ILE A 23 17.44 21.71 -9.06
C ILE A 23 17.60 23.02 -9.82
N GLN A 24 18.56 23.87 -9.40
CA GLN A 24 18.93 25.03 -10.19
C GLN A 24 19.32 24.50 -11.58
N LYS A 25 18.63 24.97 -12.62
CA LYS A 25 18.88 24.57 -14.00
C LYS A 25 20.39 24.67 -14.29
N ALA A 26 21.11 23.55 -14.18
CA ALA A 26 22.27 23.40 -15.05
C ALA A 26 21.71 23.61 -16.46
N SER A 27 22.29 24.52 -17.22
CA SER A 27 21.86 24.92 -18.56
C SER A 27 21.67 23.67 -19.44
N SER A 28 20.53 23.02 -19.31
CA SER A 28 20.18 21.88 -20.14
C SER A 28 19.61 22.44 -21.43
N SER A 29 20.47 22.63 -22.42
CA SER A 29 20.01 22.60 -23.80
C SER A 29 19.29 21.24 -23.97
N GLN A 30 18.05 21.26 -24.46
CA GLN A 30 17.31 20.04 -24.82
C GLN A 30 18.07 19.18 -25.86
N ASP A 31 19.16 19.71 -26.41
CA ASP A 31 20.02 19.18 -27.47
C ASP A 31 21.34 18.58 -26.94
N GLY A 32 21.48 18.35 -25.62
CA GLY A 32 22.64 17.68 -25.04
C GLY A 32 22.67 16.17 -25.36
N PRO A 33 23.85 15.52 -25.25
CA PRO A 33 23.96 14.08 -25.43
C PRO A 33 23.07 13.35 -24.40
N LEU A 34 22.57 12.16 -24.79
CA LEU A 34 21.83 11.30 -23.85
C LEU A 34 22.73 10.89 -22.69
N PRO A 35 22.16 10.66 -21.49
CA PRO A 35 22.93 10.09 -20.39
C PRO A 35 23.60 8.77 -20.78
N ASP A 36 24.80 8.52 -20.24
CA ASP A 36 25.54 7.29 -20.46
C ASP A 36 24.78 6.07 -19.93
N ILE A 37 24.08 6.25 -18.81
CA ILE A 37 23.26 5.19 -18.20
C ILE A 37 21.87 5.23 -18.83
N GLN A 38 21.50 4.11 -19.46
CA GLN A 38 20.17 3.91 -20.03
C GLN A 38 19.59 2.59 -19.55
N VAL A 39 18.33 2.62 -19.07
CA VAL A 39 17.63 1.46 -18.53
C VAL A 39 16.25 1.32 -19.13
N ASP A 40 15.77 0.08 -19.25
CA ASP A 40 14.42 -0.19 -19.74
C ASP A 40 13.38 0.13 -18.65
N HIS A 41 13.60 -0.30 -17.42
CA HIS A 41 12.74 -0.06 -16.28
C HIS A 41 13.52 0.58 -15.13
N LEU A 42 12.99 1.68 -14.58
CA LEU A 42 13.47 2.28 -13.36
C LEU A 42 12.36 2.20 -12.30
N VAL A 43 12.59 1.46 -11.24
CA VAL A 43 11.71 1.40 -10.07
C VAL A 43 12.24 2.33 -8.98
N VAL A 44 11.41 3.21 -8.46
CA VAL A 44 11.79 4.18 -7.43
C VAL A 44 11.13 3.83 -6.11
N GLY A 45 11.95 3.48 -5.12
CA GLY A 45 11.56 3.07 -3.78
C GLY A 45 11.71 1.57 -3.51
N GLY A 46 12.55 1.22 -2.54
CA GLY A 46 12.88 -0.14 -2.11
C GLY A 46 12.00 -0.70 -0.99
N GLY A 47 10.73 -0.26 -0.89
CA GLY A 47 9.74 -0.89 -0.03
C GLY A 47 9.23 -2.22 -0.62
N VAL A 48 8.39 -2.95 0.12
CA VAL A 48 7.86 -4.26 -0.32
C VAL A 48 7.19 -4.21 -1.70
N VAL A 49 6.53 -3.10 -2.04
CA VAL A 49 5.87 -2.93 -3.34
C VAL A 49 6.90 -2.75 -4.45
N GLY A 50 7.91 -1.89 -4.26
CA GLY A 50 8.98 -1.69 -5.24
C GLY A 50 9.81 -2.95 -5.47
N LEU A 51 10.17 -3.67 -4.41
CA LEU A 51 10.87 -4.96 -4.50
C LEU A 51 10.05 -6.01 -5.27
N ALA A 52 8.75 -6.13 -4.97
CA ALA A 52 7.87 -7.05 -5.68
C ALA A 52 7.76 -6.71 -7.17
N ILE A 53 7.70 -5.41 -7.51
CA ILE A 53 7.66 -4.95 -8.90
C ILE A 53 8.99 -5.22 -9.60
N THR A 54 10.13 -4.92 -8.96
CA THR A 54 11.47 -5.16 -9.52
C THR A 54 11.66 -6.65 -9.84
N HIS A 55 11.35 -7.52 -8.88
CA HIS A 55 11.37 -8.98 -9.10
C HIS A 55 10.44 -9.40 -10.25
N ALA A 56 9.20 -8.90 -10.28
CA ALA A 56 8.24 -9.28 -11.33
C ALA A 56 8.65 -8.82 -12.72
N LEU A 57 9.24 -7.62 -12.85
CA LEU A 57 9.74 -7.10 -14.12
C LEU A 57 10.97 -7.87 -14.60
N ALA A 58 11.95 -8.11 -13.73
CA ALA A 58 13.14 -8.89 -14.06
C ALA A 58 12.79 -10.33 -14.48
N LYS A 59 11.88 -10.98 -13.75
CA LYS A 59 11.39 -12.33 -14.08
C LYS A 59 10.65 -12.38 -15.43
N ARG A 60 9.84 -11.37 -15.73
CA ARG A 60 8.99 -11.35 -16.92
C ARG A 60 9.73 -10.91 -18.17
N PHE A 61 10.67 -10.01 -18.04
CA PHE A 61 11.43 -9.39 -19.14
C PHE A 61 12.94 -9.55 -18.90
N PRO A 62 13.44 -10.79 -18.88
CA PRO A 62 14.84 -11.06 -18.55
C PRO A 62 15.84 -10.45 -19.55
N GLU A 63 15.37 -10.07 -20.73
CA GLU A 63 16.16 -9.37 -21.75
C GLU A 63 16.15 -7.83 -21.60
N LYS A 64 15.45 -7.31 -20.59
CA LYS A 64 15.29 -5.88 -20.33
C LYS A 64 15.97 -5.50 -19.01
N SER A 65 16.73 -4.40 -19.03
CA SER A 65 17.36 -3.90 -17.82
C SER A 65 16.34 -3.32 -16.83
N THR A 66 16.40 -3.74 -15.57
CA THR A 66 15.52 -3.28 -14.49
C THR A 66 16.36 -2.74 -13.35
N PHE A 67 16.36 -1.42 -13.16
CA PHE A 67 17.05 -0.78 -12.05
C PHE A 67 16.05 -0.37 -10.98
N MET A 68 16.44 -0.55 -9.72
CA MET A 68 15.72 0.01 -8.58
C MET A 68 16.63 0.97 -7.81
N VAL A 69 16.10 2.15 -7.48
CA VAL A 69 16.81 3.12 -6.63
C VAL A 69 16.05 3.29 -5.30
N GLU A 70 16.81 3.26 -4.19
CA GLU A 70 16.30 3.47 -2.84
C GLU A 70 17.15 4.54 -2.13
N ARG A 71 16.48 5.49 -1.48
CA ARG A 71 17.15 6.60 -0.80
C ARG A 71 17.86 6.21 0.49
N HIS A 72 17.41 5.13 1.13
CA HIS A 72 18.02 4.60 2.34
C HIS A 72 19.14 3.59 2.03
N LYS A 73 19.90 3.21 3.05
CA LYS A 73 21.02 2.26 2.96
C LYS A 73 20.59 0.81 2.75
N ARG A 74 19.31 0.54 2.86
CA ARG A 74 18.71 -0.80 2.67
C ARG A 74 17.24 -0.69 2.34
N SER A 75 16.66 -1.77 1.89
CA SER A 75 15.25 -1.89 1.58
C SER A 75 14.36 -1.83 2.84
N GLY A 76 13.10 -1.41 2.67
CA GLY A 76 12.05 -1.50 3.68
C GLY A 76 12.15 -0.56 4.88
N GLU A 77 12.98 0.44 4.88
CA GLU A 77 13.25 1.31 6.05
C GLU A 77 12.03 2.07 6.57
N GLU A 78 11.03 2.33 5.73
CA GLU A 78 9.87 3.12 6.12
C GLU A 78 8.63 2.26 6.44
N THR A 79 7.51 2.49 5.77
CA THR A 79 6.22 1.87 6.05
C THR A 79 6.26 0.33 5.97
N SER A 80 7.11 -0.24 5.12
CA SER A 80 7.15 -1.68 4.85
C SER A 80 7.68 -2.51 6.01
N SER A 81 8.56 -1.99 6.85
CA SER A 81 9.07 -2.67 8.06
C SER A 81 8.30 -2.31 9.33
N ARG A 82 7.29 -1.42 9.23
CA ARG A 82 6.60 -0.84 10.37
C ARG A 82 5.09 -1.00 10.27
N ASN A 83 4.67 -2.25 10.15
CA ASN A 83 3.29 -2.67 10.01
C ASN A 83 2.99 -3.87 10.91
N SER A 84 1.76 -4.34 10.93
CA SER A 84 1.33 -5.46 11.77
C SER A 84 1.57 -6.85 11.17
N GLU A 85 2.27 -6.95 10.03
CA GLU A 85 2.64 -8.19 9.35
C GLU A 85 1.46 -9.11 8.98
N VAL A 86 0.26 -8.54 8.89
CA VAL A 86 -0.99 -9.28 8.66
C VAL A 86 -1.20 -9.55 7.17
N ILE A 87 -1.43 -10.81 6.83
CA ILE A 87 -2.00 -11.23 5.55
C ILE A 87 -3.52 -11.09 5.67
N HIS A 88 -4.05 -9.98 5.14
CA HIS A 88 -5.46 -9.64 5.24
C HIS A 88 -6.36 -10.49 4.35
N ALA A 89 -7.56 -10.79 4.83
CA ALA A 89 -8.55 -11.58 4.09
C ALA A 89 -9.46 -10.74 3.15
N GLY A 90 -9.43 -9.40 3.23
CA GLY A 90 -10.20 -8.52 2.33
C GLY A 90 -11.68 -8.37 2.74
N LEU A 91 -11.98 -8.13 4.04
CA LEU A 91 -13.35 -8.19 4.56
C LEU A 91 -14.16 -6.90 4.42
N TYR A 92 -13.51 -5.73 4.35
CA TYR A 92 -14.16 -4.46 4.67
C TYR A 92 -14.19 -3.44 3.52
N TYR A 93 -13.46 -3.68 2.43
CA TYR A 93 -13.32 -2.69 1.37
C TYR A 93 -14.46 -2.80 0.35
N PRO A 94 -14.87 -1.70 -0.31
CA PRO A 94 -15.90 -1.74 -1.33
C PRO A 94 -15.62 -2.77 -2.43
N PRO A 95 -16.63 -3.51 -2.94
CA PRO A 95 -16.41 -4.66 -3.84
C PRO A 95 -15.59 -4.35 -5.09
N ALA A 96 -15.82 -3.19 -5.70
CA ALA A 96 -15.13 -2.79 -6.93
C ALA A 96 -13.77 -2.12 -6.70
N SER A 97 -13.35 -1.89 -5.43
CA SER A 97 -12.12 -1.17 -5.14
C SER A 97 -10.86 -1.96 -5.50
N LEU A 98 -9.77 -1.23 -5.78
CA LEU A 98 -8.43 -1.82 -5.93
C LEU A 98 -8.01 -2.55 -4.65
N LYS A 99 -8.28 -1.96 -3.48
CA LYS A 99 -8.00 -2.58 -2.18
C LYS A 99 -8.63 -3.97 -2.06
N THR A 100 -9.90 -4.12 -2.42
CA THR A 100 -10.57 -5.44 -2.41
C THR A 100 -9.90 -6.40 -3.39
N ASN A 101 -9.80 -6.00 -4.65
CA ASN A 101 -9.33 -6.87 -5.72
C ASN A 101 -7.88 -7.32 -5.51
N LEU A 102 -7.01 -6.37 -5.15
CA LEU A 102 -5.59 -6.65 -4.93
C LEU A 102 -5.32 -7.37 -3.60
N CYS A 103 -6.16 -7.15 -2.58
CA CYS A 103 -6.05 -7.90 -1.34
C CYS A 103 -6.45 -9.37 -1.51
N LEU A 104 -7.57 -9.64 -2.19
CA LEU A 104 -8.00 -11.03 -2.44
C LEU A 104 -6.96 -11.80 -3.27
N ARG A 105 -6.49 -11.21 -4.37
CA ARG A 105 -5.45 -11.82 -5.21
C ARG A 105 -4.11 -11.92 -4.49
N GLY A 106 -3.69 -10.84 -3.83
CA GLY A 106 -2.41 -10.75 -3.13
C GLY A 106 -2.32 -11.75 -1.96
N ARG A 107 -3.42 -12.02 -1.27
CA ARG A 107 -3.47 -13.05 -0.24
C ARG A 107 -3.09 -14.43 -0.78
N GLU A 108 -3.68 -14.86 -1.89
CA GLU A 108 -3.36 -16.14 -2.52
C GLU A 108 -1.89 -16.18 -2.96
N LEU A 109 -1.46 -15.15 -3.69
CA LEU A 109 -0.06 -15.03 -4.13
C LEU A 109 0.91 -15.04 -2.94
N MET A 110 0.57 -14.38 -1.84
CA MET A 110 1.43 -14.31 -0.66
C MET A 110 1.65 -15.68 -0.02
N TYR A 111 0.58 -16.45 0.18
CA TYR A 111 0.71 -17.81 0.73
C TYR A 111 1.51 -18.74 -0.20
N ASP A 112 1.23 -18.69 -1.51
CA ASP A 112 1.95 -19.50 -2.49
C ASP A 112 3.43 -19.13 -2.54
N PHE A 113 3.74 -17.82 -2.60
CA PHE A 113 5.11 -17.30 -2.63
C PHE A 113 5.88 -17.64 -1.35
N CYS A 114 5.27 -17.45 -0.18
CA CYS A 114 5.90 -17.79 1.09
C CYS A 114 6.19 -19.30 1.20
N LYS A 115 5.27 -20.13 0.74
CA LYS A 115 5.47 -21.59 0.70
C LYS A 115 6.58 -22.00 -0.27
N GLU A 116 6.59 -21.42 -1.48
CA GLU A 116 7.59 -21.71 -2.52
C GLU A 116 9.00 -21.34 -2.07
N HIS A 117 9.16 -20.23 -1.38
CA HIS A 117 10.47 -19.69 -1.00
C HIS A 117 10.85 -19.91 0.47
N GLY A 118 10.04 -20.64 1.24
CA GLY A 118 10.34 -20.94 2.63
C GLY A 118 10.25 -19.74 3.58
N ILE A 119 9.52 -18.68 3.19
CA ILE A 119 9.36 -17.48 4.02
C ILE A 119 8.48 -17.82 5.22
N PRO A 120 8.90 -17.47 6.46
CA PRO A 120 8.11 -17.71 7.65
C PRO A 120 6.74 -17.03 7.58
N HIS A 121 5.69 -17.79 7.68
CA HIS A 121 4.31 -17.32 7.68
C HIS A 121 3.41 -18.28 8.42
N LYS A 122 2.25 -17.83 8.87
CA LYS A 122 1.26 -18.65 9.55
C LYS A 122 -0.15 -18.20 9.24
N GLN A 123 -1.02 -19.10 8.83
CA GLN A 123 -2.45 -18.85 8.70
C GLN A 123 -3.08 -18.98 10.09
N THR A 124 -3.05 -17.91 10.88
CA THR A 124 -3.52 -17.86 12.25
C THR A 124 -5.04 -17.82 12.37
N GLY A 125 -5.71 -17.35 11.33
CA GLY A 125 -7.10 -16.89 11.42
C GLY A 125 -7.23 -15.57 12.18
N LYS A 126 -8.43 -15.00 12.10
CA LYS A 126 -8.79 -13.76 12.78
C LYS A 126 -10.23 -13.85 13.31
N PHE A 127 -10.43 -13.46 14.55
CA PHE A 127 -11.72 -13.23 15.14
C PHE A 127 -12.06 -11.73 15.09
N VAL A 128 -13.26 -11.40 14.55
CA VAL A 128 -13.84 -10.07 14.73
C VAL A 128 -14.93 -10.19 15.78
N VAL A 129 -14.69 -9.59 16.94
CA VAL A 129 -15.49 -9.79 18.14
C VAL A 129 -16.53 -8.69 18.33
N GLY A 130 -17.73 -9.06 18.76
CA GLY A 130 -18.84 -8.15 18.99
C GLY A 130 -19.73 -8.56 20.16
N ASN A 131 -20.46 -7.60 20.68
CA ASN A 131 -21.44 -7.76 21.76
C ASN A 131 -22.76 -8.37 21.22
N LYS A 132 -23.82 -8.36 22.06
CA LYS A 132 -25.12 -8.93 21.69
C LYS A 132 -25.81 -8.24 20.51
N GLU A 133 -25.60 -6.94 20.36
CA GLU A 133 -26.18 -6.11 19.29
C GLU A 133 -25.41 -6.22 17.96
N SER A 134 -24.26 -6.90 17.95
CA SER A 134 -23.35 -6.92 16.80
C SER A 134 -23.70 -7.95 15.71
N HIS A 135 -24.66 -8.86 15.94
CA HIS A 135 -24.96 -9.96 15.03
C HIS A 135 -25.27 -9.51 13.59
N ASP A 136 -26.18 -8.56 13.45
CA ASP A 136 -26.62 -8.09 12.13
C ASP A 136 -25.48 -7.38 11.36
N HIS A 137 -24.61 -6.69 12.08
CA HIS A 137 -23.45 -6.05 11.51
C HIS A 137 -22.43 -7.10 11.00
N LEU A 138 -22.14 -8.13 11.81
CA LEU A 138 -21.28 -9.25 11.36
C LEU A 138 -21.89 -9.99 10.17
N GLN A 139 -23.22 -10.18 10.16
CA GLN A 139 -23.94 -10.77 9.02
C GLN A 139 -23.83 -9.87 7.77
N GLY A 140 -23.84 -8.56 7.95
CA GLY A 140 -23.58 -7.59 6.88
C GLY A 140 -22.21 -7.81 6.24
N ILE A 141 -21.16 -8.05 7.03
CA ILE A 141 -19.81 -8.36 6.52
C ILE A 141 -19.81 -9.68 5.74
N VAL A 142 -20.49 -10.72 6.26
CA VAL A 142 -20.60 -12.01 5.54
C VAL A 142 -21.30 -11.84 4.19
N ASN A 143 -22.41 -11.09 4.15
CA ASN A 143 -23.15 -10.84 2.92
C ASN A 143 -22.33 -10.01 1.93
N HIS A 144 -21.60 -9.00 2.44
CA HIS A 144 -20.67 -8.23 1.62
C HIS A 144 -19.60 -9.12 0.97
N VAL A 145 -18.95 -10.00 1.75
CA VAL A 145 -17.91 -10.90 1.21
C VAL A 145 -18.49 -11.89 0.19
N LYS A 146 -19.70 -12.42 0.41
CA LYS A 146 -20.39 -13.28 -0.59
C LYS A 146 -20.64 -12.54 -1.90
N SER A 147 -20.99 -11.26 -1.85
CA SER A 147 -21.22 -10.46 -3.07
C SER A 147 -19.94 -10.21 -3.90
N LEU A 148 -18.75 -10.43 -3.31
CA LEU A 148 -17.48 -10.29 -4.05
C LEU A 148 -17.30 -11.38 -5.11
N ASP A 149 -17.88 -12.56 -4.90
CA ASP A 149 -17.80 -13.68 -5.84
C ASP A 149 -18.67 -13.45 -7.10
N GLU A 150 -19.71 -12.59 -6.98
CA GLU A 150 -20.70 -12.32 -8.03
C GLU A 150 -20.27 -11.20 -9.00
N ASN A 151 -19.35 -10.32 -8.58
CA ASN A 151 -18.98 -9.09 -9.31
C ASN A 151 -17.62 -9.22 -10.02
N VAL A 152 -17.55 -10.02 -11.08
CA VAL A 152 -16.27 -10.35 -11.75
C VAL A 152 -15.92 -9.42 -12.93
N GLU A 153 -16.84 -8.56 -13.39
CA GLU A 153 -16.66 -7.75 -14.60
C GLU A 153 -16.23 -6.30 -14.36
N ASN A 154 -14.99 -6.08 -13.98
CA ASN A 154 -14.40 -4.75 -14.07
C ASN A 154 -13.04 -4.79 -14.79
N ASN A 155 -12.64 -3.66 -15.37
CA ASN A 155 -11.43 -3.50 -16.18
C ASN A 155 -10.14 -3.93 -15.45
N ILE A 156 -10.14 -3.99 -14.12
CA ILE A 156 -9.06 -4.50 -13.28
C ILE A 156 -8.93 -6.02 -13.43
N GLY A 157 -10.04 -6.74 -13.66
CA GLY A 157 -10.03 -8.18 -13.91
C GLY A 157 -9.16 -8.60 -15.09
N ALA A 158 -8.97 -7.71 -16.05
CA ALA A 158 -8.08 -7.94 -17.18
C ALA A 158 -6.59 -7.75 -16.86
N LEU A 159 -6.26 -7.05 -15.76
CA LEU A 159 -4.87 -6.80 -15.31
C LEU A 159 -4.44 -7.71 -14.17
N VAL A 160 -5.41 -8.30 -13.45
CA VAL A 160 -5.15 -9.21 -12.34
C VAL A 160 -5.55 -10.61 -12.77
N ALA A 161 -4.59 -11.51 -12.90
CA ALA A 161 -4.84 -12.89 -13.29
C ALA A 161 -5.53 -13.68 -12.18
N GLY A 162 -6.41 -14.63 -12.54
CA GLY A 162 -6.97 -15.63 -11.64
C GLY A 162 -8.32 -15.30 -11.02
N ARG A 163 -8.91 -16.33 -10.39
CA ARG A 163 -10.22 -16.25 -9.73
C ARG A 163 -10.10 -15.50 -8.41
N ARG A 164 -11.01 -14.58 -8.15
CA ARG A 164 -11.14 -13.88 -6.88
C ARG A 164 -12.23 -14.55 -6.09
N GLN A 165 -11.86 -15.20 -5.02
CA GLN A 165 -12.83 -15.82 -4.13
C GLN A 165 -12.80 -15.10 -2.80
N GLY A 166 -13.96 -14.69 -2.32
CA GLY A 166 -14.13 -14.19 -0.97
C GLY A 166 -13.64 -15.24 0.04
N PRO A 167 -13.04 -14.84 1.17
CA PRO A 167 -12.64 -15.81 2.19
C PRO A 167 -13.86 -16.50 2.80
N PRO A 168 -13.78 -17.79 3.17
CA PRO A 168 -14.82 -18.42 3.96
C PRO A 168 -14.95 -17.72 5.31
N LEU A 169 -16.17 -17.33 5.66
CA LEU A 169 -16.50 -16.65 6.89
C LEU A 169 -17.59 -17.41 7.64
N ARG A 170 -17.47 -17.48 8.96
CA ARG A 170 -18.43 -18.12 9.83
C ARG A 170 -18.72 -17.24 11.04
N ILE A 171 -20.00 -17.00 11.35
CA ILE A 171 -20.39 -16.38 12.60
C ILE A 171 -20.57 -17.49 13.62
N ILE A 172 -19.90 -17.35 14.76
CA ILE A 172 -19.94 -18.26 15.88
C ILE A 172 -20.36 -17.53 17.15
N SER A 173 -20.84 -18.28 18.15
CA SER A 173 -21.15 -17.70 19.45
C SER A 173 -19.85 -17.32 20.20
N GLY A 174 -19.96 -16.39 21.15
CA GLY A 174 -18.86 -16.07 22.06
C GLY A 174 -18.41 -17.30 22.88
N ASP A 175 -19.34 -18.21 23.23
CA ASP A 175 -19.01 -19.45 23.94
C ASP A 175 -18.17 -20.40 23.08
N GLU A 176 -18.52 -20.57 21.80
CA GLU A 176 -17.70 -21.33 20.85
C GLU A 176 -16.34 -20.67 20.66
N ALA A 177 -16.27 -19.37 20.52
CA ALA A 177 -15.01 -18.64 20.37
C ALA A 177 -14.09 -18.83 21.58
N ARG A 178 -14.64 -18.85 22.81
CA ARG A 178 -13.88 -19.09 24.05
C ARG A 178 -13.32 -20.51 24.16
N GLN A 179 -13.85 -21.49 23.44
CA GLN A 179 -13.24 -22.82 23.35
C GLN A 179 -11.88 -22.76 22.60
N HIS A 180 -11.72 -21.79 21.70
CA HIS A 180 -10.47 -21.58 20.93
C HIS A 180 -9.56 -20.55 21.58
N GLU A 181 -10.14 -19.45 22.08
CA GLU A 181 -9.44 -18.30 22.67
C GLU A 181 -10.10 -17.98 24.03
N LYS A 182 -9.67 -18.70 25.06
CA LYS A 182 -10.31 -18.71 26.40
C LYS A 182 -10.28 -17.36 27.13
N ASP A 183 -9.38 -16.46 26.72
CA ASP A 183 -9.20 -15.15 27.33
C ASP A 183 -10.22 -14.10 26.81
N ILE A 184 -11.03 -14.44 25.80
CA ILE A 184 -12.10 -13.58 25.29
C ILE A 184 -13.16 -13.36 26.40
N GLY A 185 -13.49 -12.10 26.62
CA GLY A 185 -14.42 -11.69 27.68
C GLY A 185 -15.85 -12.24 27.51
N PRO A 186 -16.59 -12.42 28.62
CA PRO A 186 -17.96 -12.94 28.60
C PRO A 186 -18.95 -12.02 27.89
N GLU A 187 -18.64 -10.72 27.79
CA GLU A 187 -19.47 -9.72 27.09
C GLU A 187 -19.47 -9.91 25.57
N ILE A 188 -18.49 -10.67 25.03
CA ILE A 188 -18.45 -11.01 23.61
C ILE A 188 -19.48 -12.12 23.36
N ALA A 189 -20.55 -11.75 22.65
CA ALA A 189 -21.64 -12.65 22.31
C ALA A 189 -21.51 -13.29 20.92
N TRP A 190 -20.94 -12.55 19.96
CA TRP A 190 -20.80 -12.98 18.58
C TRP A 190 -19.39 -12.73 18.06
N VAL A 191 -18.93 -13.65 17.24
CA VAL A 191 -17.60 -13.58 16.63
C VAL A 191 -17.67 -13.97 15.15
N LEU A 192 -17.08 -13.18 14.29
CA LEU A 192 -16.84 -13.56 12.90
C LEU A 192 -15.47 -14.22 12.80
N ASP A 193 -15.45 -15.50 12.46
CA ASP A 193 -14.23 -16.27 12.20
C ASP A 193 -13.82 -16.12 10.73
N SER A 194 -12.62 -15.57 10.52
CA SER A 194 -11.97 -15.39 9.23
C SER A 194 -10.72 -16.25 9.15
N SER A 195 -10.88 -17.50 8.75
CA SER A 195 -9.81 -18.51 8.78
C SER A 195 -8.66 -18.24 7.79
N ARG A 196 -8.88 -17.45 6.73
CA ARG A 196 -7.87 -17.16 5.69
C ARG A 196 -6.97 -15.97 6.03
N THR A 197 -7.16 -15.32 7.17
CA THR A 197 -6.24 -14.30 7.68
C THR A 197 -5.00 -14.97 8.26
N GLY A 198 -3.83 -14.35 8.10
CA GLY A 198 -2.58 -14.86 8.67
C GLY A 198 -1.58 -13.77 8.94
N ILE A 199 -0.35 -14.18 9.19
CA ILE A 199 0.82 -13.33 9.42
C ILE A 199 2.00 -13.84 8.58
N VAL A 200 2.91 -12.92 8.24
CA VAL A 200 4.12 -13.20 7.47
C VAL A 200 5.29 -12.43 8.08
N ASP A 201 6.48 -12.98 8.00
CA ASP A 201 7.70 -12.22 8.25
C ASP A 201 7.92 -11.25 7.09
N SER A 202 7.60 -9.97 7.31
CA SER A 202 7.69 -8.95 6.28
C SER A 202 9.13 -8.62 5.91
N HIS A 203 10.07 -8.80 6.83
CA HIS A 203 11.50 -8.59 6.59
C HIS A 203 12.07 -9.70 5.71
N GLU A 204 11.77 -10.97 6.02
CA GLU A 204 12.20 -12.11 5.21
C GLU A 204 11.54 -12.10 3.82
N LEU A 205 10.28 -11.65 3.73
CA LEU A 205 9.61 -11.42 2.45
C LEU A 205 10.39 -10.42 1.59
N MET A 206 10.76 -9.27 2.15
CA MET A 206 11.51 -8.25 1.42
C MET A 206 12.91 -8.73 1.05
N ALA A 207 13.63 -9.36 1.97
CA ALA A 207 14.96 -9.94 1.72
C ALA A 207 14.91 -10.99 0.60
N THR A 208 13.88 -11.84 0.59
CA THR A 208 13.70 -12.83 -0.47
C THR A 208 13.39 -12.20 -1.82
N LEU A 209 12.52 -11.18 -1.88
CA LEU A 209 12.22 -10.44 -3.11
C LEU A 209 13.45 -9.73 -3.66
N GLU A 210 14.26 -9.12 -2.78
CA GLU A 210 15.51 -8.46 -3.13
C GLU A 210 16.52 -9.47 -3.71
N ARG A 211 16.75 -10.57 -3.01
CA ARG A 211 17.63 -11.65 -3.48
C ARG A 211 17.19 -12.19 -4.84
N LEU A 212 15.91 -12.51 -5.01
CA LEU A 212 15.37 -13.03 -6.28
C LEU A 212 15.47 -12.03 -7.43
N ALA A 213 15.38 -10.72 -7.13
CA ALA A 213 15.62 -9.69 -8.13
C ALA A 213 17.10 -9.66 -8.54
N LEU A 214 18.03 -9.70 -7.56
CA LEU A 214 19.48 -9.68 -7.81
C LEU A 214 20.03 -10.99 -8.40
N ASP A 215 19.37 -12.12 -8.15
CA ASP A 215 19.71 -13.39 -8.81
C ASP A 215 19.41 -13.35 -10.33
N SER A 216 18.64 -12.35 -10.78
CA SER A 216 18.42 -12.07 -12.20
C SER A 216 19.54 -11.18 -12.74
N GLU A 217 20.23 -11.62 -13.78
CA GLU A 217 21.28 -10.81 -14.44
C GLU A 217 20.75 -9.49 -15.04
N SER A 218 19.42 -9.35 -15.13
CA SER A 218 18.76 -8.17 -15.71
C SER A 218 18.38 -7.11 -14.68
N ALA A 219 18.58 -7.35 -13.37
CA ALA A 219 18.18 -6.40 -12.33
C ALA A 219 19.37 -5.90 -11.52
N GLU A 220 19.30 -4.63 -11.14
CA GLU A 220 20.26 -3.95 -10.27
C GLU A 220 19.52 -3.09 -9.23
N ILE A 221 20.04 -3.06 -8.01
CA ILE A 221 19.48 -2.28 -6.91
C ILE A 221 20.55 -1.33 -6.37
N VAL A 222 20.23 -0.04 -6.36
CA VAL A 222 21.13 1.02 -5.92
C VAL A 222 20.53 1.69 -4.69
N TYR A 223 21.27 1.64 -3.59
CA TYR A 223 20.92 2.26 -2.30
C TYR A 223 21.57 3.64 -2.15
N ASP A 224 21.22 4.34 -1.06
CA ASP A 224 21.67 5.71 -0.75
C ASP A 224 21.44 6.70 -1.92
N THR A 225 20.46 6.43 -2.78
CA THR A 225 20.23 7.17 -4.00
C THR A 225 18.80 7.70 -4.09
N SER A 226 18.66 9.00 -4.04
CA SER A 226 17.39 9.72 -4.15
C SER A 226 17.11 10.18 -5.56
N VAL A 227 15.88 10.05 -6.03
CA VAL A 227 15.42 10.77 -7.24
C VAL A 227 15.15 12.22 -6.86
N VAL A 228 15.83 13.13 -7.55
CA VAL A 228 15.76 14.58 -7.30
C VAL A 228 15.18 15.37 -8.48
N GLY A 229 15.03 14.74 -9.65
CA GLY A 229 14.41 15.36 -10.83
C GLY A 229 13.86 14.33 -11.81
N ILE A 230 12.86 14.73 -12.59
CA ILE A 230 12.32 13.95 -13.70
C ILE A 230 11.78 14.88 -14.79
N LYS A 231 12.03 14.53 -16.04
CA LYS A 231 11.46 15.21 -17.21
C LYS A 231 11.23 14.22 -18.36
N PRO A 232 10.18 14.40 -19.18
CA PRO A 232 10.02 13.59 -20.39
C PRO A 232 11.13 13.91 -21.40
N LEU A 233 11.69 12.88 -22.02
CA LEU A 233 12.63 13.04 -23.13
C LEU A 233 11.83 13.34 -24.39
N GLN A 234 12.15 14.45 -25.05
CA GLN A 234 11.49 14.90 -26.27
C GLN A 234 12.28 14.50 -27.52
N PRO A 235 11.61 14.07 -28.59
CA PRO A 235 12.28 13.92 -29.87
C PRO A 235 12.76 15.28 -30.36
N THR A 236 14.05 15.41 -30.64
CA THR A 236 14.61 16.60 -31.28
C THR A 236 14.20 16.64 -32.76
N GLY A 237 13.17 17.43 -33.11
CA GLY A 237 12.72 17.56 -34.50
C GLY A 237 11.79 18.73 -34.72
N THR A 238 12.28 19.78 -35.36
CA THR A 238 11.60 21.03 -35.68
C THR A 238 10.65 20.97 -36.88
N SER A 239 10.15 19.81 -37.29
CA SER A 239 9.20 19.76 -38.41
C SER A 239 8.02 18.87 -38.11
N GLY A 240 6.84 19.47 -38.05
CA GLY A 240 5.51 18.90 -37.76
C GLY A 240 5.01 17.80 -38.70
N LYS A 241 5.86 16.88 -39.11
CA LYS A 241 5.49 15.62 -39.74
C LYS A 241 5.83 14.50 -38.76
N ARG A 242 4.81 13.78 -38.27
CA ARG A 242 4.93 12.44 -37.68
C ARG A 242 5.62 11.53 -38.71
N GLY A 243 6.96 11.66 -38.80
CA GLY A 243 7.81 10.73 -39.51
C GLY A 243 8.37 9.75 -38.49
N SER A 244 8.70 8.55 -38.95
CA SER A 244 9.33 7.46 -38.20
C SER A 244 10.53 7.93 -37.36
N GLY A 245 10.24 8.65 -36.26
CA GLY A 245 11.23 9.03 -35.27
C GLY A 245 11.71 7.76 -34.57
N ASP A 246 12.99 7.68 -34.40
CA ASP A 246 13.65 6.60 -33.69
C ASP A 246 13.00 6.45 -32.28
N GLU A 247 12.27 5.36 -32.07
CA GLU A 247 11.61 5.06 -30.77
C GLU A 247 12.62 4.99 -29.62
N SER A 248 13.92 4.79 -29.95
CA SER A 248 15.00 4.81 -28.96
C SER A 248 15.17 6.18 -28.28
N MET A 249 14.66 7.25 -28.89
CA MET A 249 14.73 8.63 -28.38
C MET A 249 13.58 8.99 -27.43
N LEU A 250 12.66 8.06 -27.14
CA LEU A 250 11.57 8.31 -26.21
C LEU A 250 11.89 7.75 -24.81
N GLY A 251 11.39 8.40 -23.77
CA GLY A 251 11.57 7.97 -22.38
C GLY A 251 11.52 9.13 -21.38
N TRP A 252 12.24 8.95 -20.31
CA TRP A 252 12.33 9.88 -19.19
C TRP A 252 13.79 10.12 -18.84
N ILE A 253 14.17 11.37 -18.64
CA ILE A 253 15.43 11.73 -17.98
C ILE A 253 15.10 11.83 -16.49
N VAL A 254 15.80 11.03 -15.69
CA VAL A 254 15.67 11.01 -14.24
C VAL A 254 17.00 11.46 -13.64
N GLU A 255 16.92 12.40 -12.73
CA GLU A 255 18.05 12.92 -11.98
C GLU A 255 18.09 12.25 -10.62
N THR A 256 19.24 11.69 -10.29
CA THR A 256 19.50 10.98 -9.05
C THR A 256 20.64 11.62 -8.29
N GLN A 257 20.63 11.50 -6.97
CA GLN A 257 21.69 12.00 -6.11
C GLN A 257 21.96 11.01 -5.00
N THR A 258 23.20 10.57 -4.87
CA THR A 258 23.70 9.84 -3.71
C THR A 258 23.97 10.79 -2.55
N GLU A 259 23.96 10.29 -1.30
CA GLU A 259 24.21 11.13 -0.12
C GLU A 259 25.57 11.85 -0.23
N GLY A 260 25.55 13.19 -0.26
CA GLY A 260 26.75 14.03 -0.39
C GLY A 260 27.41 14.00 -1.78
N GLY A 261 26.81 13.32 -2.76
CA GLY A 261 27.33 13.21 -4.14
C GLY A 261 26.79 14.30 -5.08
N GLU A 262 27.33 14.30 -6.29
CA GLU A 262 26.83 15.10 -7.41
C GLU A 262 25.50 14.54 -7.92
N VAL A 263 24.80 15.34 -8.73
CA VAL A 263 23.57 14.92 -9.39
C VAL A 263 23.94 14.22 -10.69
N ASP A 264 23.58 12.94 -10.79
CA ASP A 264 23.72 12.14 -11.99
C ASP A 264 22.42 12.10 -12.78
N GLN A 265 22.51 11.84 -14.07
CA GLN A 265 21.37 11.66 -14.96
C GLN A 265 21.37 10.25 -15.54
N LEU A 266 20.20 9.65 -15.59
CA LEU A 266 19.97 8.42 -16.33
C LEU A 266 18.74 8.55 -17.23
N LYS A 267 18.71 7.80 -18.33
CA LYS A 267 17.56 7.65 -19.20
C LYS A 267 16.83 6.37 -18.83
N ALA A 268 15.54 6.47 -18.53
CA ALA A 268 14.67 5.33 -18.34
C ALA A 268 13.57 5.30 -19.41
N ARG A 269 13.33 4.13 -20.02
CA ARG A 269 12.18 3.97 -20.91
C ARG A 269 10.88 3.98 -20.10
N HIS A 270 10.81 3.23 -19.03
CA HIS A 270 9.67 3.18 -18.12
C HIS A 270 10.11 3.53 -16.70
N VAL A 271 9.37 4.41 -16.04
CA VAL A 271 9.57 4.77 -14.64
C VAL A 271 8.38 4.29 -13.82
N ILE A 272 8.66 3.56 -12.75
CA ILE A 272 7.66 3.06 -11.81
C ILE A 272 7.92 3.69 -10.45
N ASN A 273 7.06 4.62 -10.07
CA ASN A 273 7.16 5.31 -8.79
C ASN A 273 6.41 4.52 -7.71
N ALA A 274 7.15 3.78 -6.89
CA ALA A 274 6.69 3.02 -5.73
C ALA A 274 7.20 3.62 -4.41
N SER A 275 7.42 4.94 -4.35
CA SER A 275 8.08 5.65 -3.26
C SER A 275 7.19 5.91 -2.02
N GLY A 276 6.10 5.17 -1.84
CA GLY A 276 5.30 5.12 -0.62
C GLY A 276 4.83 6.48 -0.10
N LEU A 277 5.45 6.97 0.98
CA LEU A 277 5.14 8.28 1.57
C LEU A 277 5.42 9.46 0.64
N ASN A 278 6.17 9.24 -0.44
CA ASN A 278 6.52 10.24 -1.45
C ASN A 278 5.83 9.97 -2.80
N GLY A 279 4.83 9.10 -2.83
CA GLY A 279 4.14 8.67 -4.06
C GLY A 279 3.83 9.80 -5.05
N PRO A 280 3.24 10.92 -4.66
CA PRO A 280 2.93 12.02 -5.58
C PRO A 280 4.13 12.85 -6.05
N ALA A 281 5.32 12.73 -5.42
CA ALA A 281 6.39 13.73 -5.57
C ALA A 281 6.84 13.98 -7.02
N MET A 282 6.97 12.93 -7.82
CA MET A 282 7.37 13.07 -9.23
C MET A 282 6.30 13.75 -10.07
N LEU A 283 5.03 13.34 -9.92
CA LEU A 283 3.93 13.97 -10.67
C LEU A 283 3.74 15.42 -10.25
N ASN A 284 3.84 15.71 -8.96
CA ASN A 284 3.76 17.07 -8.46
C ASN A 284 4.91 17.95 -8.98
N ALA A 285 6.12 17.39 -9.12
CA ALA A 285 7.24 18.09 -9.74
C ALA A 285 6.97 18.40 -11.22
N LEU A 286 6.47 17.43 -11.98
CA LEU A 286 6.08 17.63 -13.37
C LEU A 286 4.95 18.67 -13.51
N ALA A 287 3.96 18.66 -12.61
CA ALA A 287 2.89 19.66 -12.57
C ALA A 287 3.44 21.06 -12.27
N ARG A 288 4.27 21.19 -11.24
CA ARG A 288 4.95 22.44 -10.87
C ARG A 288 5.77 23.02 -12.03
N ASP A 289 6.42 22.16 -12.80
CA ASP A 289 7.31 22.53 -13.90
C ASP A 289 6.57 22.73 -15.24
N GLY A 290 5.21 22.69 -15.21
CA GLY A 290 4.33 23.08 -16.32
C GLY A 290 4.08 21.99 -17.37
N TYR A 291 4.40 20.73 -17.08
CA TYR A 291 4.19 19.62 -18.04
C TYR A 291 2.72 19.22 -18.21
N PHE A 292 1.80 19.65 -17.36
CA PHE A 292 0.36 19.34 -17.42
C PHE A 292 -0.52 20.49 -17.98
N GLY A 293 0.09 21.52 -18.59
CA GLY A 293 -0.62 22.67 -19.16
C GLY A 293 -0.94 23.77 -18.14
N GLU A 294 -1.34 24.95 -18.65
CA GLU A 294 -1.77 26.08 -17.82
C GLU A 294 -3.17 25.81 -17.27
N GLY A 295 -3.28 25.74 -16.00
CA GLY A 295 -4.48 25.59 -15.21
C GLY A 295 -4.08 25.09 -13.83
N GLU A 296 -4.79 25.44 -12.80
CA GLU A 296 -4.60 24.94 -11.43
C GLU A 296 -4.81 23.42 -11.36
N GLY A 297 -4.25 22.69 -12.31
CA GLY A 297 -4.21 21.25 -12.46
C GLY A 297 -3.44 20.65 -11.29
N GLY A 298 -4.20 20.26 -10.31
CA GLY A 298 -3.87 20.05 -8.96
C GLY A 298 -2.69 19.12 -8.76
N MET A 299 -1.79 19.59 -7.94
CA MET A 299 -0.85 18.71 -7.24
C MET A 299 -1.65 17.73 -6.40
N ILE A 300 -1.19 16.49 -6.33
CA ILE A 300 -1.79 15.45 -5.51
C ILE A 300 -1.41 15.70 -4.05
N GLY A 301 -2.42 15.94 -3.21
CA GLY A 301 -2.24 16.11 -1.78
C GLY A 301 -2.11 14.78 -1.06
N MET A 302 -1.31 14.76 -0.01
CA MET A 302 -1.18 13.63 0.91
C MET A 302 -1.35 14.04 2.35
N TRP A 303 -1.89 13.11 3.12
CA TRP A 303 -1.93 13.15 4.57
C TRP A 303 -1.15 11.98 5.14
N TYR A 304 -0.71 12.11 6.36
CA TYR A 304 0.10 11.09 7.02
C TYR A 304 -0.55 10.70 8.34
N SER A 305 -0.81 9.40 8.49
CA SER A 305 -1.38 8.84 9.70
C SER A 305 -0.37 7.92 10.37
N LYS A 306 0.18 8.39 11.50
CA LYS A 306 1.05 7.58 12.37
C LYS A 306 0.19 6.57 13.12
N GLY A 307 0.62 5.34 13.15
CA GLY A 307 0.05 4.26 13.95
C GLY A 307 1.09 3.77 14.94
N ASN A 308 0.78 3.87 16.23
CA ASN A 308 1.65 3.40 17.30
C ASN A 308 1.24 2.00 17.75
N TYR A 309 2.21 1.19 18.12
CA TYR A 309 2.03 -0.16 18.62
C TYR A 309 2.58 -0.29 20.03
N ALA A 310 1.96 -1.17 20.81
CA ALA A 310 2.41 -1.58 22.13
C ALA A 310 2.60 -3.09 22.16
N THR A 311 3.68 -3.55 22.79
CA THR A 311 3.89 -4.96 23.09
C THR A 311 3.26 -5.31 24.44
N TYR A 312 2.94 -6.60 24.64
CA TYR A 312 2.40 -7.10 25.89
C TYR A 312 3.22 -8.27 26.45
N SER A 313 3.62 -8.13 27.71
CA SER A 313 4.35 -9.17 28.42
C SER A 313 3.39 -10.19 29.04
N ARG A 314 3.30 -11.41 28.50
CA ARG A 314 2.49 -12.52 29.06
C ARG A 314 2.90 -12.87 30.49
N ALA A 315 4.16 -12.63 30.89
CA ALA A 315 4.62 -12.87 32.26
C ALA A 315 3.89 -12.01 33.30
N LYS A 316 3.16 -10.98 32.88
CA LYS A 316 2.31 -10.16 33.73
C LYS A 316 0.91 -10.74 33.95
N GLY A 317 0.59 -11.85 33.29
CA GLY A 317 -0.70 -12.56 33.41
C GLY A 317 -1.83 -11.90 32.62
N GLY A 318 -3.02 -12.46 32.75
CA GLY A 318 -4.26 -11.94 32.13
C GLY A 318 -4.51 -12.38 30.70
N VAL A 319 -3.52 -12.92 30.01
CA VAL A 319 -3.64 -13.57 28.70
C VAL A 319 -2.66 -14.74 28.65
N ASP A 320 -3.19 -15.96 28.58
CA ASP A 320 -2.36 -17.16 28.61
C ASP A 320 -1.89 -17.59 27.20
N SER A 321 -2.84 -17.73 26.28
CA SER A 321 -2.53 -18.27 24.96
C SER A 321 -3.47 -17.70 23.91
N VAL A 322 -3.04 -16.67 23.23
CA VAL A 322 -3.73 -16.17 22.03
C VAL A 322 -2.99 -16.74 20.80
N GLN A 323 -3.74 -17.38 19.91
CA GLN A 323 -3.22 -17.94 18.67
C GLN A 323 -3.78 -17.25 17.43
N ARG A 324 -4.96 -16.62 17.55
CA ARG A 324 -5.63 -15.88 16.49
C ARG A 324 -5.44 -14.38 16.67
N LEU A 325 -5.58 -13.65 15.58
CA LEU A 325 -5.72 -12.20 15.66
C LEU A 325 -7.12 -11.88 16.21
N ILE A 326 -7.24 -10.90 17.11
CA ILE A 326 -8.53 -10.49 17.68
C ILE A 326 -8.74 -9.00 17.42
N TYR A 327 -9.78 -8.69 16.65
CA TYR A 327 -10.15 -7.33 16.27
C TYR A 327 -11.52 -7.01 16.82
N PRO A 328 -11.69 -5.92 17.52
CA PRO A 328 -13.05 -5.46 17.85
C PRO A 328 -13.80 -5.14 16.55
N LEU A 329 -15.11 -5.37 16.56
CA LEU A 329 -15.96 -4.95 15.45
C LEU A 329 -15.85 -3.43 15.29
N PRO A 330 -15.60 -2.92 14.09
CA PRO A 330 -15.57 -1.49 13.85
C PRO A 330 -16.86 -0.84 14.29
N ASP A 331 -16.78 0.26 15.05
CA ASP A 331 -17.96 1.08 15.35
C ASP A 331 -18.41 1.76 14.06
N MET A 332 -19.43 1.19 13.43
CA MET A 332 -20.04 1.75 12.21
C MET A 332 -21.00 2.90 12.53
N GLY A 333 -20.91 3.43 13.75
CA GLY A 333 -21.61 4.60 14.27
C GLY A 333 -23.03 4.77 13.74
N GLY A 334 -24.04 4.60 14.57
CA GLY A 334 -25.43 5.00 14.29
C GLY A 334 -25.62 6.53 14.15
N SER A 335 -24.54 7.30 14.13
CA SER A 335 -24.54 8.71 13.79
C SER A 335 -24.44 8.88 12.27
N LYS A 336 -25.17 9.86 11.74
CA LYS A 336 -25.29 10.21 10.32
C LYS A 336 -23.96 10.56 9.61
N ASP A 337 -22.83 10.37 10.26
CA ASP A 337 -21.50 10.54 9.72
C ASP A 337 -21.12 9.28 8.93
N LYS A 338 -21.34 9.32 7.62
CA LYS A 338 -21.00 8.28 6.61
C LYS A 338 -19.50 8.01 6.47
N HIS A 339 -18.68 8.28 7.48
CA HIS A 339 -17.22 8.29 7.44
C HIS A 339 -16.58 7.10 8.17
N GLY A 340 -17.27 5.96 8.17
CA GLY A 340 -16.78 4.75 8.81
C GLY A 340 -15.57 4.17 8.08
N HIS A 341 -14.47 4.08 8.75
CA HIS A 341 -13.35 3.13 8.69
C HIS A 341 -12.11 3.66 9.43
N GLN A 342 -12.21 4.80 10.11
CA GLN A 342 -11.07 5.38 10.84
C GLN A 342 -10.95 4.92 12.30
N GLY A 343 -11.94 4.18 12.83
CA GLY A 343 -11.97 3.73 14.22
C GLY A 343 -12.12 2.20 14.35
N LEU A 344 -11.15 1.42 13.84
CA LEU A 344 -11.17 -0.05 14.00
C LEU A 344 -10.88 -0.53 15.44
N GLY A 345 -10.73 0.37 16.41
CA GLY A 345 -10.30 0.04 17.77
C GLY A 345 -8.84 -0.46 17.82
N THR A 346 -8.37 -0.78 19.01
CA THR A 346 -7.04 -1.37 19.20
C THR A 346 -7.11 -2.87 18.92
N HIS A 347 -6.37 -3.32 17.91
CA HIS A 347 -6.30 -4.72 17.52
C HIS A 347 -5.31 -5.49 18.39
N LEU A 348 -5.55 -6.79 18.59
CA LEU A 348 -4.56 -7.74 19.01
C LEU A 348 -3.99 -8.46 17.80
N THR A 349 -2.67 -8.42 17.65
CA THR A 349 -1.92 -9.25 16.70
C THR A 349 -0.94 -10.14 17.45
N VAL A 350 -0.60 -11.27 16.86
CA VAL A 350 0.48 -12.13 17.32
C VAL A 350 1.56 -12.17 16.26
N ASP A 351 2.82 -12.20 16.66
CA ASP A 351 3.91 -12.48 15.74
C ASP A 351 4.16 -13.99 15.59
N LEU A 352 5.09 -14.37 14.74
CA LEU A 352 5.44 -15.78 14.48
C LEU A 352 5.98 -16.51 15.71
N ASN A 353 6.52 -15.79 16.69
CA ASN A 353 6.97 -16.32 17.97
C ASN A 353 5.86 -16.35 19.02
N GLY A 354 4.67 -15.87 18.67
CA GLY A 354 3.52 -15.80 19.56
C GLY A 354 3.56 -14.61 20.53
N ASN A 355 4.43 -13.61 20.34
CA ASN A 355 4.36 -12.38 21.11
C ASN A 355 3.12 -11.58 20.75
N ILE A 356 2.54 -10.93 21.77
CA ILE A 356 1.32 -10.15 21.62
C ILE A 356 1.67 -8.69 21.39
N ARG A 357 1.03 -8.10 20.37
CA ARG A 357 1.06 -6.66 20.09
C ARG A 357 -0.34 -6.10 20.02
N PHE A 358 -0.50 -4.89 20.50
CA PHE A 358 -1.71 -4.10 20.39
C PHE A 358 -1.49 -2.87 19.53
N GLY A 359 -2.48 -2.51 18.75
CA GLY A 359 -2.41 -1.38 17.85
C GLY A 359 -2.81 -1.73 16.42
N PRO A 360 -2.63 -0.79 15.51
CA PRO A 360 -2.17 0.57 15.79
C PRO A 360 -3.27 1.48 16.34
N ASP A 361 -2.87 2.51 17.07
CA ASP A 361 -3.71 3.70 17.24
C ASP A 361 -3.71 4.55 15.95
N THR A 362 -4.31 5.73 16.01
CA THR A 362 -4.30 6.68 14.89
C THR A 362 -3.91 8.06 15.38
N ASP A 363 -2.81 8.57 14.86
CA ASP A 363 -2.33 9.90 15.12
C ASP A 363 -1.99 10.61 13.81
N TRP A 364 -2.63 11.74 13.55
CA TRP A 364 -2.43 12.49 12.33
C TRP A 364 -1.22 13.39 12.44
N LEU A 365 -0.42 13.42 11.38
CA LEU A 365 0.78 14.25 11.30
C LEU A 365 0.55 15.47 10.43
N ARG A 366 1.10 16.60 10.86
CA ARG A 366 1.18 17.85 10.10
C ARG A 366 2.64 18.21 9.87
N PRO A 367 3.29 17.67 8.83
CA PRO A 367 4.68 17.99 8.55
C PRO A 367 4.86 19.49 8.29
N SER A 368 5.96 20.03 8.77
CA SER A 368 6.34 21.41 8.44
C SER A 368 6.74 21.51 6.96
N ALA A 369 6.35 22.59 6.30
CA ALA A 369 6.69 22.86 4.90
C ALA A 369 8.22 22.96 4.64
N HIS A 370 9.02 23.12 5.69
CA HIS A 370 10.47 23.32 5.62
C HIS A 370 11.29 22.10 6.04
N GLN A 371 10.63 21.01 6.48
CA GLN A 371 11.35 19.80 6.86
C GLN A 371 11.73 18.99 5.62
N THR A 372 12.99 18.61 5.52
CA THR A 372 13.41 17.59 4.56
C THR A 372 12.77 16.25 4.93
N GLN A 373 12.51 15.41 3.96
CA GLN A 373 11.82 14.14 4.20
C GLN A 373 12.61 13.19 5.11
N ALA A 374 13.95 13.23 5.09
CA ALA A 374 14.80 12.44 5.95
C ALA A 374 14.68 12.86 7.42
N ASP A 375 14.69 14.18 7.70
CA ASP A 375 14.53 14.71 9.05
C ASP A 375 13.15 14.40 9.61
N TRP A 376 12.14 14.49 8.75
CA TRP A 376 10.76 14.22 9.09
C TRP A 376 10.54 12.77 9.56
N TRP A 377 11.08 11.80 8.82
CA TRP A 377 10.94 10.39 9.15
C TRP A 377 11.56 10.05 10.50
N ASN A 378 12.79 10.45 10.73
CA ASN A 378 13.51 10.15 11.97
C ASN A 378 12.87 10.79 13.21
N GLN A 379 12.29 11.99 13.07
CA GLN A 379 11.68 12.72 14.18
C GLN A 379 10.34 12.16 14.65
N HIS A 380 9.59 11.48 13.77
CA HIS A 380 8.19 11.09 14.04
C HIS A 380 8.00 9.60 14.29
N MET A 381 9.07 8.81 14.26
CA MET A 381 8.98 7.35 14.37
C MET A 381 9.16 6.79 15.77
N VAL A 382 9.27 7.63 16.78
CA VAL A 382 9.25 7.16 18.17
C VAL A 382 7.83 6.77 18.56
N ALA A 383 7.63 5.52 18.97
CA ALA A 383 6.32 5.01 19.36
C ALA A 383 5.76 5.75 20.58
N LEU A 384 4.46 6.02 20.54
CA LEU A 384 3.68 6.64 21.62
C LEU A 384 4.16 8.03 22.08
N GLN A 385 5.20 8.58 21.45
CA GLN A 385 5.71 9.91 21.78
C GLN A 385 5.07 10.97 20.85
N PRO A 386 4.60 12.09 21.43
CA PRO A 386 4.22 13.24 20.63
C PRO A 386 5.45 13.87 19.99
N SER A 387 5.23 14.53 18.87
CA SER A 387 6.23 15.33 18.16
C SER A 387 5.63 16.67 17.75
N SER A 388 6.45 17.58 17.25
CA SER A 388 5.97 18.88 16.73
C SER A 388 4.98 18.74 15.58
N ALA A 389 4.98 17.60 14.87
CA ALA A 389 4.06 17.34 13.77
C ALA A 389 2.79 16.57 14.19
N THR A 390 2.78 15.91 15.36
CA THR A 390 1.59 15.18 15.83
C THR A 390 0.51 16.15 16.31
N ILE A 391 -0.72 15.87 15.98
CA ILE A 391 -1.87 16.67 16.43
C ILE A 391 -2.26 16.28 17.84
N ASN A 392 -2.30 14.99 18.12
CA ASN A 392 -2.50 14.48 19.46
C ASN A 392 -1.18 14.58 20.25
N GLN A 393 -1.17 15.42 21.27
CA GLN A 393 -0.02 15.65 22.13
C GLN A 393 0.00 14.76 23.39
N ALA A 394 -0.90 13.75 23.46
CA ALA A 394 -0.90 12.76 24.54
C ALA A 394 0.46 12.05 24.64
N GLY A 395 0.96 11.90 25.85
CA GLY A 395 2.19 11.20 26.15
C GLY A 395 2.03 9.67 26.11
N GLU A 396 3.13 8.97 26.34
CA GLU A 396 3.18 7.50 26.30
C GLU A 396 2.18 6.85 27.25
N GLU A 397 2.15 7.27 28.52
CA GLU A 397 1.25 6.68 29.54
C GLU A 397 -0.21 6.87 29.18
N GLU A 398 -0.62 8.07 28.76
CA GLU A 398 -2.00 8.35 28.36
C GLU A 398 -2.43 7.52 27.15
N ARG A 399 -1.55 7.31 26.18
CA ARG A 399 -1.80 6.48 25.00
C ARG A 399 -1.88 5.00 25.35
N LEU A 400 -1.01 4.53 26.24
CA LEU A 400 -1.08 3.16 26.75
C LEU A 400 -2.33 2.92 27.59
N ASP A 401 -2.80 3.91 28.36
CA ASP A 401 -4.07 3.83 29.10
C ASP A 401 -5.25 3.71 28.13
N ALA A 402 -5.28 4.52 27.06
CA ALA A 402 -6.32 4.44 26.03
C ALA A 402 -6.30 3.09 25.28
N MET A 403 -5.13 2.54 24.99
CA MET A 403 -5.00 1.19 24.42
C MET A 403 -5.51 0.12 25.39
N TYR A 404 -5.15 0.23 26.66
CA TYR A 404 -5.59 -0.68 27.70
C TYR A 404 -7.12 -0.68 27.84
N GLU A 405 -7.76 0.48 27.93
CA GLU A 405 -9.22 0.61 27.97
C GLU A 405 -9.89 -0.04 26.75
N SER A 406 -9.35 0.21 25.55
CA SER A 406 -9.86 -0.39 24.32
C SER A 406 -9.78 -1.92 24.35
N VAL A 407 -8.65 -2.47 24.78
CA VAL A 407 -8.39 -3.92 24.78
C VAL A 407 -9.20 -4.63 25.86
N THR A 408 -9.41 -4.02 27.03
CA THR A 408 -10.21 -4.62 28.12
C THR A 408 -11.66 -4.84 27.74
N SER A 409 -12.18 -4.17 26.70
CA SER A 409 -13.53 -4.40 26.18
C SER A 409 -13.73 -5.82 25.61
N TYR A 410 -12.65 -6.49 25.20
CA TYR A 410 -12.72 -7.86 24.67
C TYR A 410 -11.77 -8.86 25.37
N LEU A 411 -10.75 -8.36 26.09
CA LEU A 411 -9.83 -9.15 26.92
C LEU A 411 -9.78 -8.56 28.33
N PRO A 412 -10.79 -8.80 29.18
CA PRO A 412 -10.98 -8.09 30.44
C PRO A 412 -9.90 -8.37 31.49
N ASN A 413 -9.15 -9.46 31.37
CA ASN A 413 -8.15 -9.86 32.34
C ASN A 413 -6.75 -9.28 32.08
N ILE A 414 -6.55 -8.59 30.96
CA ILE A 414 -5.25 -7.97 30.64
C ILE A 414 -4.80 -7.00 31.72
N LYS A 415 -3.51 -6.83 31.90
CA LYS A 415 -2.94 -5.96 32.93
C LYS A 415 -2.27 -4.73 32.30
N ARG A 416 -2.65 -3.53 32.75
CA ARG A 416 -2.09 -2.27 32.25
C ARG A 416 -0.55 -2.25 32.28
N HIS A 417 0.04 -2.70 33.38
CA HIS A 417 1.50 -2.74 33.56
C HIS A 417 2.23 -3.82 32.72
N GLY A 418 1.48 -4.60 31.96
CA GLY A 418 2.02 -5.52 30.96
C GLY A 418 2.23 -4.88 29.59
N LEU A 419 1.67 -3.69 29.36
CA LEU A 419 1.83 -2.94 28.12
C LEU A 419 3.08 -2.07 28.15
N SER A 420 3.81 -2.03 27.05
CA SER A 420 4.97 -1.17 26.83
C SER A 420 4.96 -0.66 25.39
N ALA A 421 5.55 0.52 25.16
CA ALA A 421 5.75 1.05 23.82
C ALA A 421 6.57 0.06 22.97
N ASP A 422 6.20 -0.10 21.69
CA ASP A 422 6.91 -0.95 20.73
C ASP A 422 7.46 -0.05 19.58
N TYR A 423 6.84 -0.07 18.43
CA TYR A 423 7.23 0.75 17.29
C TYR A 423 6.06 1.59 16.77
N ALA A 424 6.37 2.49 15.84
CA ALA A 424 5.37 3.24 15.09
C ALA A 424 5.62 3.14 13.59
N GLY A 425 4.55 3.22 12.80
CA GLY A 425 4.60 3.31 11.35
C GLY A 425 3.75 4.48 10.84
N VAL A 426 4.08 5.01 9.67
CA VAL A 426 3.29 6.06 9.01
C VAL A 426 2.63 5.52 7.76
N ARG A 427 1.34 5.82 7.61
CA ARG A 427 0.53 5.42 6.46
C ARG A 427 0.34 6.61 5.53
N PRO A 428 0.64 6.44 4.22
CA PRO A 428 0.31 7.45 3.20
C PRO A 428 -1.20 7.45 2.96
N LYS A 429 -1.85 8.57 3.18
CA LYS A 429 -3.29 8.76 2.99
C LYS A 429 -3.56 9.77 1.88
N LEU A 430 -4.53 9.47 1.02
CA LEU A 430 -5.02 10.41 -0.01
C LEU A 430 -6.24 11.20 0.46
N VAL A 431 -6.75 10.91 1.68
CA VAL A 431 -7.84 11.64 2.33
C VAL A 431 -7.43 12.00 3.74
N GLY A 432 -7.86 13.16 4.19
CA GLY A 432 -7.62 13.67 5.54
C GLY A 432 -8.51 13.01 6.61
N PRO A 433 -8.39 13.48 7.86
CA PRO A 433 -9.13 12.90 9.00
C PRO A 433 -10.66 12.96 8.87
N ALA A 434 -11.19 13.95 8.14
CA ALA A 434 -12.62 14.07 7.85
C ALA A 434 -13.06 13.29 6.61
N GLY A 435 -12.10 12.73 5.85
CA GLY A 435 -12.37 11.96 4.63
C GLY A 435 -12.87 10.56 4.95
N GLY A 436 -13.61 9.97 4.00
CA GLY A 436 -14.13 8.62 4.07
C GLY A 436 -13.14 7.57 3.57
N PHE A 437 -13.67 6.56 2.89
CA PHE A 437 -12.87 5.55 2.23
C PHE A 437 -12.02 6.17 1.12
N SER A 438 -10.74 5.82 1.08
CA SER A 438 -9.83 6.13 -0.03
C SER A 438 -9.23 4.84 -0.57
N ASP A 439 -9.33 4.64 -1.87
CA ASP A 439 -8.74 3.47 -2.53
C ASP A 439 -7.25 3.67 -2.82
N PHE A 440 -6.57 2.61 -3.21
CA PHE A 440 -5.27 2.69 -3.88
C PHE A 440 -5.42 3.45 -5.20
N THR A 441 -4.40 4.17 -5.57
CA THR A 441 -4.40 4.92 -6.83
C THR A 441 -3.18 4.54 -7.66
N ILE A 442 -3.45 4.11 -8.90
CA ILE A 442 -2.42 3.77 -9.89
C ILE A 442 -2.62 4.71 -11.08
N LEU A 443 -1.67 5.59 -11.30
CA LEU A 443 -1.69 6.56 -12.39
C LEU A 443 -0.71 6.15 -13.47
N HIS A 444 -1.13 6.18 -14.72
CA HIS A 444 -0.32 5.85 -15.88
C HIS A 444 -0.25 7.04 -16.84
N HIS A 445 0.94 7.54 -17.09
CA HIS A 445 1.23 8.63 -18.01
C HIS A 445 2.24 8.18 -19.06
N THR A 446 2.14 8.71 -20.27
CA THR A 446 3.17 8.54 -21.28
C THR A 446 3.94 9.85 -21.48
N ALA A 447 5.20 9.77 -21.88
CA ALA A 447 6.02 10.96 -22.15
C ALA A 447 5.40 11.85 -23.24
N THR A 448 4.71 11.24 -24.21
CA THR A 448 4.02 11.95 -25.30
C THR A 448 2.74 12.64 -24.86
N GLN A 449 1.99 12.07 -23.92
CA GLN A 449 0.76 12.70 -23.40
C GLN A 449 1.04 14.01 -22.65
N LEU A 450 2.15 14.08 -21.92
CA LEU A 450 2.55 15.30 -21.22
C LEU A 450 2.97 16.44 -22.16
N GLN A 451 3.25 16.11 -23.43
CA GLN A 451 3.60 17.10 -24.45
C GLN A 451 2.39 17.66 -25.19
N ASP A 452 1.30 16.89 -25.24
CA ASP A 452 0.07 17.31 -25.88
C ASP A 452 -0.71 18.18 -24.89
N GLN A 453 -0.65 19.51 -25.04
CA GLN A 453 -1.32 20.52 -24.19
C GLN A 453 -2.84 20.30 -24.01
N LYS A 454 -3.38 19.22 -24.57
CA LYS A 454 -4.77 18.79 -24.47
C LYS A 454 -5.05 17.84 -23.31
N VAL A 455 -4.06 17.40 -22.55
CA VAL A 455 -4.30 16.67 -21.30
C VAL A 455 -4.81 17.66 -20.27
N LYS A 456 -6.06 18.07 -20.47
CA LYS A 456 -6.81 18.84 -19.50
C LYS A 456 -6.93 18.03 -18.22
N GLN A 457 -6.42 18.61 -17.16
CA GLN A 457 -6.75 18.31 -15.77
C GLN A 457 -6.62 16.82 -15.38
N LEU A 458 -5.49 16.49 -14.78
CA LEU A 458 -5.54 15.63 -13.61
C LEU A 458 -6.18 16.47 -12.47
N ALA A 459 -7.42 16.89 -12.70
CA ALA A 459 -8.24 17.34 -11.62
C ALA A 459 -8.60 16.10 -10.81
N PHE A 460 -7.76 15.72 -9.88
CA PHE A 460 -8.24 15.10 -8.67
C PHE A 460 -9.03 16.19 -7.95
N ASN A 461 -10.22 16.47 -8.43
CA ASN A 461 -11.24 16.97 -7.56
C ASN A 461 -11.44 15.85 -6.54
N HIS A 462 -10.86 16.04 -5.37
CA HIS A 462 -10.91 15.13 -4.24
C HIS A 462 -12.35 14.69 -3.95
N ASP A 463 -13.32 15.53 -4.22
CA ASP A 463 -14.74 15.27 -4.04
C ASP A 463 -15.33 14.33 -5.13
N ASP A 464 -14.82 14.38 -6.36
CA ASP A 464 -15.29 13.53 -7.47
C ASP A 464 -14.70 12.11 -7.41
N ALA A 465 -13.44 11.97 -6.99
CA ALA A 465 -12.81 10.65 -6.84
C ALA A 465 -13.43 9.84 -5.68
N VAL A 466 -13.90 10.52 -4.63
CA VAL A 466 -14.58 9.90 -3.48
C VAL A 466 -16.02 9.50 -3.81
N GLN A 467 -16.66 10.16 -4.78
CA GLN A 467 -18.07 9.91 -5.15
C GLN A 467 -18.25 8.98 -6.35
N SER A 468 -17.19 8.66 -7.09
CA SER A 468 -17.26 7.73 -8.22
C SER A 468 -17.57 6.32 -7.72
N LYS A 469 -18.72 5.79 -8.14
CA LYS A 469 -19.19 4.44 -7.82
C LYS A 469 -18.45 3.34 -8.60
N ASP A 470 -17.55 3.70 -9.50
CA ASP A 470 -16.87 2.78 -10.40
C ASP A 470 -15.36 2.76 -10.15
N ALA A 471 -14.82 1.58 -9.85
CA ALA A 471 -13.38 1.32 -9.77
C ALA A 471 -12.60 1.71 -11.05
N ARG A 472 -13.29 2.08 -12.12
CA ARG A 472 -12.73 2.63 -13.36
C ARG A 472 -11.99 3.94 -13.13
N ASP A 473 -12.37 4.71 -12.12
CA ASP A 473 -11.82 6.03 -11.84
C ASP A 473 -10.57 5.98 -10.94
N ALA A 474 -10.39 4.88 -10.19
CA ALA A 474 -9.18 4.65 -9.40
C ALA A 474 -7.96 4.24 -10.26
N LEU A 475 -8.21 3.67 -11.44
CA LEU A 475 -7.20 3.37 -12.44
C LEU A 475 -7.32 4.39 -13.58
N TYR A 476 -6.77 5.59 -13.38
CA TYR A 476 -6.69 6.56 -14.47
C TYR A 476 -5.66 6.08 -15.51
N VAL A 477 -6.17 5.48 -16.56
CA VAL A 477 -5.38 5.19 -17.74
C VAL A 477 -5.70 6.27 -18.75
N GLY A 478 -4.76 7.17 -19.01
CA GLY A 478 -4.90 8.17 -20.08
C GLY A 478 -5.31 7.53 -21.41
N SER A 479 -5.79 8.31 -22.37
CA SER A 479 -6.38 7.83 -23.62
C SER A 479 -5.57 6.68 -24.24
N TRP A 480 -6.28 5.61 -24.58
CA TRP A 480 -5.72 4.37 -25.11
C TRP A 480 -5.11 4.62 -26.49
N GLN A 481 -3.77 4.72 -26.57
CA GLN A 481 -3.07 4.64 -27.86
C GLN A 481 -2.68 3.19 -28.11
N ASP A 482 -2.86 2.72 -29.33
CA ASP A 482 -2.63 1.32 -29.70
C ASP A 482 -1.14 0.94 -29.83
N SER A 483 -0.24 1.92 -29.79
CA SER A 483 1.22 1.69 -29.91
C SER A 483 1.91 1.70 -28.54
N PRO A 484 2.94 0.86 -28.32
CA PRO A 484 3.76 0.85 -27.11
C PRO A 484 4.41 2.21 -26.86
N GLN A 485 4.29 2.72 -25.63
CA GLN A 485 4.80 4.03 -25.25
C GLN A 485 5.63 3.98 -23.97
N PRO A 486 6.68 4.81 -23.83
CA PRO A 486 7.36 5.00 -22.57
C PRO A 486 6.41 5.49 -21.49
N SER A 487 6.44 4.84 -20.32
CA SER A 487 5.45 5.02 -19.26
C SER A 487 6.06 5.59 -17.98
N LEU A 488 5.29 6.46 -17.31
CA LEU A 488 5.44 6.77 -15.89
C LEU A 488 4.24 6.18 -15.16
N ILE A 489 4.47 5.18 -14.33
CA ILE A 489 3.44 4.59 -13.46
C ILE A 489 3.68 5.09 -12.05
N THR A 490 2.68 5.73 -11.44
CA THR A 490 2.78 6.27 -10.09
C THR A 490 1.78 5.58 -9.17
N LEU A 491 2.27 5.05 -8.06
CA LEU A 491 1.48 4.39 -7.03
C LEU A 491 1.31 5.33 -5.84
N CYS A 492 0.06 5.70 -5.53
CA CYS A 492 -0.27 6.61 -4.44
C CYS A 492 -1.24 5.95 -3.45
N GLY A 493 -1.11 6.32 -2.17
CA GLY A 493 -2.02 5.86 -1.11
C GLY A 493 -1.92 4.36 -0.82
N ILE A 494 -0.78 3.72 -1.10
CA ILE A 494 -0.58 2.29 -0.82
C ILE A 494 -0.32 2.10 0.67
N GLU A 495 -1.39 2.11 1.43
CA GLU A 495 -1.45 1.80 2.86
C GLU A 495 -1.98 0.38 3.12
N SER A 496 -2.59 0.07 4.28
CA SER A 496 -3.27 -1.22 4.47
C SER A 496 -4.41 -1.39 3.44
N PRO A 497 -4.45 -2.53 2.73
CA PRO A 497 -3.70 -3.78 2.87
C PRO A 497 -2.46 -3.91 1.95
N GLY A 498 -1.62 -2.89 1.82
CA GLY A 498 -0.51 -2.81 0.85
C GLY A 498 0.48 -3.98 0.92
N LEU A 499 0.85 -4.45 2.13
CA LEU A 499 1.71 -5.63 2.29
C LEU A 499 1.08 -6.86 1.62
N THR A 500 -0.15 -7.19 1.97
CA THR A 500 -0.89 -8.31 1.36
C THR A 500 -1.03 -8.15 -0.16
N SER A 501 -1.23 -6.92 -0.62
CA SER A 501 -1.48 -6.60 -2.03
C SER A 501 -0.20 -6.48 -2.86
N SER A 502 0.99 -6.51 -2.27
CA SER A 502 2.25 -6.15 -2.94
C SER A 502 2.54 -6.99 -4.19
N LEU A 503 2.37 -8.30 -4.10
CA LEU A 503 2.58 -9.21 -5.23
C LEU A 503 1.52 -9.02 -6.33
N ALA A 504 0.28 -8.74 -5.97
CA ALA A 504 -0.78 -8.44 -6.95
C ALA A 504 -0.59 -7.07 -7.61
N LEU A 505 -0.06 -6.07 -6.88
CA LEU A 505 0.36 -4.78 -7.45
C LEU A 505 1.48 -5.00 -8.48
N ALA A 506 2.44 -5.86 -8.18
CA ALA A 506 3.51 -6.22 -9.11
C ALA A 506 2.97 -6.92 -10.38
N GLU A 507 1.97 -7.80 -10.27
CA GLU A 507 1.27 -8.37 -11.43
C GLU A 507 0.63 -7.26 -12.29
N VAL A 508 -0.10 -6.32 -11.66
CA VAL A 508 -0.76 -5.21 -12.38
C VAL A 508 0.26 -4.34 -13.11
N VAL A 509 1.33 -3.92 -12.42
CA VAL A 509 2.36 -3.04 -13.01
C VAL A 509 3.07 -3.76 -14.14
N SER A 510 3.51 -5.00 -13.96
CA SER A 510 4.18 -5.76 -15.03
C SER A 510 3.28 -6.04 -16.22
N ASN A 511 1.96 -6.21 -16.00
CA ASN A 511 0.97 -6.34 -17.07
C ASN A 511 0.75 -5.01 -17.82
N LEU A 512 0.74 -3.87 -17.12
CA LEU A 512 0.67 -2.55 -17.75
C LEU A 512 1.92 -2.30 -18.61
N ILE A 513 3.11 -2.54 -18.08
CA ILE A 513 4.37 -2.42 -18.82
C ILE A 513 4.38 -3.35 -20.03
N GLY A 514 3.99 -4.62 -19.86
CA GLY A 514 3.93 -5.56 -20.97
C GLY A 514 3.01 -5.11 -22.10
N ARG A 515 1.77 -4.75 -21.78
CA ARG A 515 0.76 -4.37 -22.79
C ARG A 515 1.04 -3.00 -23.41
N ARG A 516 1.41 -2.02 -22.58
CA ARG A 516 1.51 -0.61 -22.96
C ARG A 516 2.91 -0.18 -23.31
N GLY A 517 3.90 -0.74 -22.61
CA GLY A 517 5.30 -0.42 -22.81
C GLY A 517 5.94 -1.25 -23.91
N TRP A 518 5.63 -2.55 -23.97
CA TRP A 518 6.27 -3.49 -24.87
C TRP A 518 5.33 -4.10 -25.94
N GLY A 519 4.02 -3.82 -25.86
CA GLY A 519 3.04 -4.35 -26.81
C GLY A 519 2.83 -5.87 -26.73
N THR A 520 3.22 -6.50 -25.63
CA THR A 520 3.05 -7.94 -25.45
C THR A 520 1.60 -8.29 -25.18
N ARG A 521 1.06 -9.32 -25.86
CA ARG A 521 -0.27 -9.86 -25.54
C ARG A 521 -0.18 -10.67 -24.24
N LEU A 522 -1.21 -10.60 -23.40
CA LEU A 522 -1.33 -11.55 -22.29
C LEU A 522 -1.56 -12.94 -22.88
N ASP A 523 -0.66 -13.86 -22.63
CA ASP A 523 -0.93 -15.27 -22.86
C ASP A 523 -1.99 -15.73 -21.86
N ALA A 524 -3.23 -15.86 -22.35
CA ALA A 524 -4.35 -16.39 -21.57
C ALA A 524 -4.14 -17.84 -21.10
N LYS A 525 -3.03 -18.48 -21.46
CA LYS A 525 -2.73 -19.90 -21.18
C LYS A 525 -1.79 -20.15 -20.00
N SER A 526 -1.08 -19.16 -19.49
CA SER A 526 -0.13 -19.41 -18.36
C SER A 526 -0.79 -19.42 -16.98
N SER A 527 -2.04 -18.93 -16.88
CA SER A 527 -2.74 -18.81 -15.57
C SER A 527 -3.59 -20.03 -15.17
N VAL A 528 -3.73 -21.06 -16.04
CA VAL A 528 -4.68 -22.18 -15.78
C VAL A 528 -3.99 -23.54 -15.57
N LYS A 529 -2.71 -23.69 -15.85
CA LYS A 529 -2.03 -25.00 -15.75
C LYS A 529 -1.56 -25.41 -14.35
N GLY A 530 -1.58 -24.52 -13.36
CA GLY A 530 -1.16 -24.85 -11.97
C GLY A 530 -2.28 -25.37 -11.05
N ALA A 531 -3.55 -25.20 -11.40
CA ALA A 531 -4.66 -25.37 -10.45
C ALA A 531 -5.55 -26.61 -10.68
N GLN A 532 -5.26 -27.47 -11.66
CA GLN A 532 -6.16 -28.59 -11.97
C GLN A 532 -5.75 -29.98 -11.47
N ASN A 533 -4.61 -30.16 -10.80
CA ASN A 533 -4.16 -31.51 -10.47
C ASN A 533 -3.98 -31.84 -8.97
N GLU A 534 -4.42 -31.06 -8.00
CA GLU A 534 -4.26 -31.42 -6.57
C GLU A 534 -5.52 -31.33 -5.69
N HIS A 535 -6.72 -31.19 -6.23
CA HIS A 535 -7.94 -31.16 -5.39
C HIS A 535 -8.90 -32.34 -5.57
N ALA A 536 -8.42 -33.48 -6.05
CA ALA A 536 -9.23 -34.71 -6.14
C ALA A 536 -8.94 -35.72 -5.01
N GLY A 537 -8.41 -35.30 -3.87
CA GLY A 537 -8.02 -36.27 -2.85
C GLY A 537 -7.91 -35.77 -1.43
N MET A 538 -8.81 -34.91 -0.94
CA MET A 538 -8.91 -34.60 0.49
C MET A 538 -10.29 -34.06 0.88
N VAL A 539 -11.32 -34.82 0.65
CA VAL A 539 -12.59 -34.71 1.38
C VAL A 539 -12.76 -36.06 2.03
N ASP A 540 -12.51 -36.16 3.31
CA ASP A 540 -12.90 -37.16 4.30
C ASP A 540 -11.77 -37.38 5.32
N GLN A 541 -11.64 -36.48 6.26
CA GLN A 541 -11.08 -36.74 7.59
C GLN A 541 -11.23 -35.46 8.45
N TRP A 542 -12.43 -35.21 8.94
CA TRP A 542 -12.75 -34.48 10.18
C TRP A 542 -14.27 -34.47 10.31
N ALA A 543 -14.81 -35.64 10.74
CA ALA A 543 -16.10 -35.73 11.41
C ALA A 543 -15.89 -35.48 12.91
#